data_72f095793d985b61bb6ab4639b4e988a
#
_entry.id   72f095793d985b61bb6ab4639b4e988a
#
_cell.length_a   1.000
_cell.length_b   1.000
_cell.length_c   1.000
_cell.angle_alpha   90.00
_cell.angle_beta   90.00
_cell.angle_gamma   90.00
#
_symmetry.space_group_name_H-M   'P 1'
#
loop_
_entity.id
_entity.type
_entity.pdbx_description
1 polymer ?
#
loop_
_entity_poly.entity_id
_entity_poly.type
_entity_poly.pdbx_seq_one_letter_code
_entity_poly.pdbx_strand_id
1 'polypeptide(L)'
;MRRRDLVAGGIMLMAAPAAARTAPDGVITERVTYVSNGRTIRAVAFRPAVPNGRGVVYLHGSGGMGIDQLAFARRFAERGYLSLAPTYLDAADDDIVRREPVMEAWRDCARDGVEWLISQGVDRGRTGIVGYSLGSFIAVDGALGDSRAAAAVAVCGGWDVYIPRHPARRIPVLIVRSERDRVVSPASTQRWRRFLMDEEIPVRVQVTRGAGHLMNATQWTEVSDRCLDFFDQTLA
;
A
#
# COMPACT_ATOMS: atom_id res chain seq x y z
N MET A 1 -57.52 3.94 26.35
CA MET A 1 -56.13 4.25 26.76
C MET A 1 -55.23 4.04 25.58
N ARG A 2 -54.73 5.10 24.96
CA ARG A 2 -53.83 5.04 23.80
C ARG A 2 -52.39 5.15 24.31
N ARG A 3 -51.52 4.14 24.04
CA ARG A 3 -50.10 4.20 24.32
C ARG A 3 -49.45 5.12 23.28
N ARG A 4 -48.74 6.12 23.75
CA ARG A 4 -47.88 6.99 22.96
C ARG A 4 -46.54 6.30 22.79
N ASP A 5 -46.13 5.99 21.53
CA ASP A 5 -44.81 5.53 21.18
C ASP A 5 -43.85 6.74 21.15
N LEU A 6 -42.91 6.73 22.08
CA LEU A 6 -41.79 7.67 22.10
C LEU A 6 -40.71 7.15 21.11
N VAL A 7 -40.60 7.81 19.98
CA VAL A 7 -39.47 7.64 19.05
C VAL A 7 -38.28 8.37 19.65
N ALA A 8 -37.32 7.62 20.19
CA ALA A 8 -36.02 8.15 20.59
C ALA A 8 -35.17 8.40 19.36
N GLY A 9 -35.07 9.67 18.94
CA GLY A 9 -34.13 10.11 17.91
C GLY A 9 -32.73 10.05 18.46
N GLY A 10 -31.95 9.03 18.06
CA GLY A 10 -30.54 8.94 18.35
C GLY A 10 -29.78 10.00 17.54
N ILE A 11 -29.19 10.98 18.22
CA ILE A 11 -28.23 11.92 17.61
C ILE A 11 -26.97 11.14 17.34
N MET A 12 -26.72 10.85 16.07
CA MET A 12 -25.46 10.26 15.60
C MET A 12 -24.39 11.35 15.71
N LEU A 13 -23.56 11.29 16.73
CA LEU A 13 -22.41 12.19 16.90
C LEU A 13 -21.39 11.79 15.81
N MET A 14 -21.38 12.54 14.70
CA MET A 14 -20.32 12.45 13.71
C MET A 14 -19.03 12.92 14.38
N ALA A 15 -18.07 12.01 14.58
CA ALA A 15 -16.72 12.38 15.03
C ALA A 15 -16.15 13.36 14.01
N ALA A 16 -15.78 14.56 14.46
CA ALA A 16 -15.12 15.55 13.62
C ALA A 16 -13.82 14.96 13.03
N PRO A 17 -13.52 15.20 11.74
CA PRO A 17 -12.27 14.77 11.15
C PRO A 17 -11.12 15.37 11.96
N ALA A 18 -10.12 14.54 12.31
CA ALA A 18 -8.93 14.99 13.00
C ALA A 18 -8.27 16.07 12.13
N ALA A 19 -7.94 17.23 12.73
CA ALA A 19 -7.41 18.38 12.03
C ALA A 19 -6.20 17.99 11.15
N ALA A 20 -6.25 18.37 9.87
CA ALA A 20 -5.13 18.25 8.95
C ALA A 20 -3.94 19.05 9.46
N ARG A 21 -2.74 18.47 9.41
CA ARG A 21 -1.49 19.14 9.84
C ARG A 21 -0.62 19.39 8.62
N THR A 22 -0.29 20.66 8.38
CA THR A 22 0.65 21.05 7.32
C THR A 22 2.07 21.13 7.91
N ALA A 23 3.02 20.44 7.29
CA ALA A 23 4.43 20.54 7.63
C ALA A 23 5.12 21.71 6.89
N PRO A 24 6.36 22.12 7.28
CA PRO A 24 7.10 23.22 6.64
C PRO A 24 7.33 23.05 5.13
N ASP A 25 7.39 21.80 4.64
CA ASP A 25 7.51 21.46 3.22
C ASP A 25 6.17 21.50 2.45
N GLY A 26 5.08 21.91 3.13
CA GLY A 26 3.75 22.05 2.57
C GLY A 26 2.98 20.73 2.43
N VAL A 27 3.54 19.59 2.81
CA VAL A 27 2.80 18.31 2.81
C VAL A 27 1.77 18.31 3.93
N ILE A 28 0.51 18.07 3.56
CA ILE A 28 -0.59 17.95 4.51
C ILE A 28 -0.77 16.48 4.90
N THR A 29 -0.79 16.21 6.20
CA THR A 29 -1.06 14.88 6.75
C THR A 29 -2.47 14.82 7.31
N GLU A 30 -3.28 13.89 6.83
CA GLU A 30 -4.67 13.71 7.23
C GLU A 30 -4.94 12.28 7.67
N ARG A 31 -5.79 12.11 8.69
CA ARG A 31 -6.41 10.81 8.98
C ARG A 31 -7.71 10.72 8.20
N VAL A 32 -7.80 9.69 7.37
CA VAL A 32 -8.96 9.44 6.50
C VAL A 32 -9.50 8.03 6.72
N THR A 33 -10.69 7.78 6.21
CA THR A 33 -11.27 6.44 6.16
C THR A 33 -11.86 6.18 4.77
N TYR A 34 -11.89 4.92 4.38
CA TYR A 34 -12.65 4.46 3.22
C TYR A 34 -13.28 3.09 3.54
N VAL A 35 -14.21 2.64 2.72
CA VAL A 35 -14.89 1.36 2.90
C VAL A 35 -14.25 0.31 2.00
N SER A 36 -13.96 -0.86 2.57
CA SER A 36 -13.56 -2.06 1.82
C SER A 36 -14.33 -3.26 2.37
N ASN A 37 -15.02 -3.97 1.49
CA ASN A 37 -15.86 -5.14 1.84
C ASN A 37 -16.80 -4.87 3.04
N GLY A 38 -17.42 -3.67 3.09
CA GLY A 38 -18.31 -3.25 4.15
C GLY A 38 -17.63 -2.86 5.47
N ARG A 39 -16.29 -2.92 5.55
CA ARG A 39 -15.51 -2.49 6.71
C ARG A 39 -14.97 -1.08 6.52
N THR A 40 -14.93 -0.31 7.58
CA THR A 40 -14.29 1.00 7.60
C THR A 40 -12.79 0.83 7.83
N ILE A 41 -12.00 1.15 6.83
CA ILE A 41 -10.54 1.10 6.87
C ILE A 41 -9.99 2.48 7.26
N ARG A 42 -9.18 2.51 8.30
CA ARG A 42 -8.45 3.73 8.70
C ARG A 42 -7.20 3.86 7.84
N ALA A 43 -6.86 5.08 7.48
CA ALA A 43 -5.65 5.37 6.70
C ALA A 43 -5.06 6.73 7.08
N VAL A 44 -3.80 6.92 6.74
CA VAL A 44 -3.14 8.22 6.72
C VAL A 44 -2.94 8.63 5.27
N ALA A 45 -3.46 9.79 4.89
CA ALA A 45 -3.22 10.40 3.59
C ALA A 45 -2.18 11.51 3.72
N PHE A 46 -1.23 11.55 2.78
CA PHE A 46 -0.25 12.61 2.63
C PHE A 46 -0.54 13.34 1.32
N ARG A 47 -1.04 14.57 1.43
CA ARG A 47 -1.34 15.41 0.28
C ARG A 47 -0.13 16.27 -0.07
N PRO A 48 0.33 16.24 -1.32
CA PRO A 48 1.46 17.07 -1.76
C PRO A 48 1.08 18.55 -1.80
N ALA A 49 2.05 19.43 -1.57
CA ALA A 49 1.88 20.86 -1.77
C ALA A 49 1.57 21.21 -3.25
N VAL A 50 2.22 20.50 -4.16
CA VAL A 50 2.02 20.62 -5.61
C VAL A 50 1.72 19.24 -6.18
N PRO A 51 0.44 18.91 -6.45
CA PRO A 51 0.06 17.61 -7.03
C PRO A 51 0.59 17.42 -8.44
N ASN A 52 1.06 16.21 -8.75
CA ASN A 52 1.51 15.80 -10.09
C ASN A 52 0.51 14.89 -10.83
N GLY A 53 -0.71 14.73 -10.31
CA GLY A 53 -1.77 13.87 -10.85
C GLY A 53 -1.58 12.38 -10.55
N ARG A 54 -0.51 11.99 -9.85
CA ARG A 54 -0.19 10.59 -9.52
C ARG A 54 -0.56 10.25 -8.08
N GLY A 55 -0.83 8.96 -7.84
CA GLY A 55 -1.13 8.47 -6.50
C GLY A 55 -0.48 7.12 -6.18
N VAL A 56 -0.24 6.87 -4.90
CA VAL A 56 0.34 5.62 -4.44
C VAL A 56 -0.34 5.14 -3.16
N VAL A 57 -0.67 3.84 -3.12
CA VAL A 57 -1.07 3.14 -1.89
C VAL A 57 0.15 2.47 -1.31
N TYR A 58 0.46 2.73 -0.03
CA TYR A 58 1.55 2.10 0.71
C TYR A 58 1.01 1.07 1.71
N LEU A 59 1.49 -0.17 1.61
CA LEU A 59 1.10 -1.28 2.50
C LEU A 59 2.26 -1.66 3.43
N HIS A 60 2.04 -1.54 4.72
CA HIS A 60 3.04 -1.85 5.75
C HIS A 60 3.31 -3.36 5.88
N GLY A 61 4.35 -3.74 6.61
CA GLY A 61 4.64 -5.13 6.97
C GLY A 61 3.69 -5.69 8.04
N SER A 62 3.87 -6.96 8.41
CA SER A 62 3.04 -7.66 9.42
C SER A 62 3.08 -7.02 10.81
N GLY A 63 4.08 -6.20 11.12
CA GLY A 63 4.17 -5.46 12.39
C GLY A 63 3.29 -4.20 12.47
N GLY A 64 2.47 -3.92 11.45
CA GLY A 64 1.62 -2.73 11.41
C GLY A 64 2.33 -1.46 10.94
N MET A 65 1.65 -0.33 11.05
CA MET A 65 2.13 0.99 10.59
C MET A 65 2.98 1.67 11.67
N GLY A 66 4.29 1.65 11.49
CA GLY A 66 5.25 2.35 12.34
C GLY A 66 5.63 3.74 11.82
N ILE A 67 6.42 4.49 12.61
CA ILE A 67 6.85 5.85 12.26
C ILE A 67 7.72 5.89 10.99
N ASP A 68 8.64 4.93 10.83
CA ASP A 68 9.50 4.85 9.65
C ASP A 68 8.69 4.55 8.37
N GLN A 69 7.63 3.77 8.52
CA GLN A 69 6.75 3.41 7.42
C GLN A 69 5.85 4.58 7.02
N LEU A 70 5.38 5.38 7.99
CA LEU A 70 4.70 6.64 7.69
C LEU A 70 5.64 7.64 7.02
N ALA A 71 6.89 7.73 7.48
CA ALA A 71 7.91 8.55 6.84
C ALA A 71 8.16 8.12 5.39
N PHE A 72 8.25 6.81 5.13
CA PHE A 72 8.37 6.27 3.77
C PHE A 72 7.18 6.66 2.88
N ALA A 73 5.94 6.47 3.37
CA ALA A 73 4.74 6.86 2.64
C ALA A 73 4.67 8.37 2.37
N ARG A 74 5.14 9.19 3.33
CA ARG A 74 5.17 10.64 3.20
C ARG A 74 6.12 11.12 2.08
N ARG A 75 7.24 10.43 1.83
CA ARG A 75 8.21 10.81 0.78
C ARG A 75 7.60 10.86 -0.62
N PHE A 76 6.57 10.06 -0.88
CA PHE A 76 5.84 10.16 -2.16
C PHE A 76 5.12 11.51 -2.29
N ALA A 77 4.56 12.04 -1.19
CA ALA A 77 3.92 13.36 -1.23
C ALA A 77 4.93 14.50 -1.40
N GLU A 78 6.14 14.37 -0.89
CA GLU A 78 7.23 15.32 -1.14
C GLU A 78 7.62 15.37 -2.64
N ARG A 79 7.31 14.32 -3.42
CA ARG A 79 7.52 14.23 -4.86
C ARG A 79 6.24 14.50 -5.69
N GLY A 80 5.19 15.02 -5.04
CA GLY A 80 3.95 15.42 -5.70
C GLY A 80 2.87 14.34 -5.84
N TYR A 81 3.08 13.13 -5.32
CA TYR A 81 2.07 12.07 -5.31
C TYR A 81 1.06 12.28 -4.19
N LEU A 82 -0.22 11.98 -4.42
CA LEU A 82 -1.13 11.70 -3.31
C LEU A 82 -0.82 10.31 -2.77
N SER A 83 -0.34 10.22 -1.51
CA SER A 83 0.02 8.96 -0.88
C SER A 83 -1.01 8.56 0.17
N LEU A 84 -1.44 7.29 0.14
CA LEU A 84 -2.39 6.69 1.08
C LEU A 84 -1.74 5.50 1.79
N ALA A 85 -1.73 5.52 3.11
CA ALA A 85 -1.19 4.46 3.96
C ALA A 85 -2.32 3.85 4.81
N PRO A 86 -3.05 2.83 4.33
CA PRO A 86 -4.12 2.18 5.06
C PRO A 86 -3.61 1.21 6.12
N THR A 87 -4.38 1.06 7.21
CA THR A 87 -4.25 -0.07 8.15
C THR A 87 -4.93 -1.30 7.56
N TYR A 88 -4.41 -1.82 6.46
CA TYR A 88 -5.09 -2.84 5.65
C TYR A 88 -5.36 -4.16 6.40
N LEU A 89 -4.62 -4.44 7.48
CA LEU A 89 -4.89 -5.61 8.34
C LEU A 89 -6.28 -5.54 8.99
N ASP A 90 -6.84 -4.33 9.17
CA ASP A 90 -8.20 -4.12 9.69
C ASP A 90 -9.29 -4.66 8.74
N ALA A 91 -8.96 -5.01 7.49
CA ALA A 91 -9.91 -5.55 6.53
C ALA A 91 -10.37 -6.99 6.84
N ALA A 92 -9.69 -7.68 7.76
CA ALA A 92 -10.07 -9.01 8.24
C ALA A 92 -9.99 -9.09 9.77
N ASP A 93 -10.76 -10.00 10.39
CA ASP A 93 -10.77 -10.18 11.86
C ASP A 93 -9.60 -11.04 12.35
N ASP A 94 -8.97 -11.81 11.49
CA ASP A 94 -7.94 -12.78 11.82
C ASP A 94 -6.65 -12.45 11.04
N ASP A 95 -5.71 -11.83 11.71
CA ASP A 95 -4.40 -11.46 11.17
C ASP A 95 -3.35 -12.58 11.31
N ILE A 96 -3.61 -13.58 12.17
CA ILE A 96 -2.65 -14.61 12.54
C ILE A 96 -2.61 -15.73 11.50
N VAL A 97 -3.78 -16.12 11.00
CA VAL A 97 -3.91 -17.20 10.01
C VAL A 97 -4.12 -16.60 8.62
N ARG A 98 -3.04 -16.48 7.88
CA ARG A 98 -2.99 -15.93 6.50
C ARG A 98 -3.65 -16.88 5.49
N ARG A 99 -4.93 -17.18 5.72
CA ARG A 99 -5.78 -17.99 4.84
C ARG A 99 -6.25 -17.16 3.65
N GLU A 100 -6.62 -17.81 2.58
CA GLU A 100 -7.03 -17.14 1.35
C GLU A 100 -8.15 -16.09 1.54
N PRO A 101 -9.21 -16.27 2.34
CA PRO A 101 -10.21 -15.22 2.57
C PRO A 101 -9.63 -13.96 3.23
N VAL A 102 -8.66 -14.10 4.13
CA VAL A 102 -7.97 -12.98 4.78
C VAL A 102 -7.06 -12.26 3.77
N MET A 103 -6.31 -13.02 2.99
CA MET A 103 -5.44 -12.49 1.94
C MET A 103 -6.25 -11.74 0.89
N GLU A 104 -7.41 -12.26 0.52
CA GLU A 104 -8.33 -11.60 -0.42
C GLU A 104 -8.84 -10.27 0.15
N ALA A 105 -9.30 -10.23 1.40
CA ALA A 105 -9.74 -9.01 2.03
C ALA A 105 -8.64 -7.93 2.06
N TRP A 106 -7.38 -8.31 2.28
CA TRP A 106 -6.25 -7.39 2.25
C TRP A 106 -5.95 -6.87 0.84
N ARG A 107 -6.06 -7.72 -0.20
CA ARG A 107 -5.94 -7.29 -1.61
C ARG A 107 -7.06 -6.35 -2.02
N ASP A 108 -8.29 -6.66 -1.62
CA ASP A 108 -9.44 -5.79 -1.85
C ASP A 108 -9.25 -4.43 -1.18
N CYS A 109 -8.74 -4.41 0.06
CA CYS A 109 -8.43 -3.18 0.74
C CYS A 109 -7.39 -2.33 -0.04
N ALA A 110 -6.37 -2.95 -0.62
CA ALA A 110 -5.39 -2.25 -1.45
C ALA A 110 -6.02 -1.72 -2.74
N ARG A 111 -6.88 -2.51 -3.42
CA ARG A 111 -7.65 -2.11 -4.61
C ARG A 111 -8.55 -0.92 -4.29
N ASP A 112 -9.33 -0.99 -3.21
CA ASP A 112 -10.25 0.06 -2.81
C ASP A 112 -9.51 1.34 -2.37
N GLY A 113 -8.29 1.20 -1.86
CA GLY A 113 -7.37 2.31 -1.63
C GLY A 113 -6.98 3.02 -2.94
N VAL A 114 -6.77 2.29 -4.04
CA VAL A 114 -6.56 2.87 -5.37
C VAL A 114 -7.81 3.63 -5.86
N GLU A 115 -9.00 3.05 -5.68
CA GLU A 115 -10.25 3.73 -6.02
C GLU A 115 -10.45 5.00 -5.18
N TRP A 116 -10.08 4.96 -3.90
CA TRP A 116 -10.08 6.15 -3.05
C TRP A 116 -9.16 7.24 -3.61
N LEU A 117 -7.92 6.91 -4.02
CA LEU A 117 -7.00 7.88 -4.64
C LEU A 117 -7.62 8.52 -5.90
N ILE A 118 -8.24 7.72 -6.77
CA ILE A 118 -8.93 8.20 -7.98
C ILE A 118 -10.10 9.13 -7.60
N SER A 119 -10.86 8.80 -6.56
CA SER A 119 -11.95 9.66 -6.06
C SER A 119 -11.46 11.00 -5.52
N GLN A 120 -10.18 11.09 -5.13
CA GLN A 120 -9.53 12.32 -4.67
C GLN A 120 -8.90 13.14 -5.81
N GLY A 121 -9.10 12.77 -7.07
CA GLY A 121 -8.61 13.49 -8.23
C GLY A 121 -7.28 13.00 -8.79
N VAL A 122 -6.78 11.82 -8.36
CA VAL A 122 -5.66 11.17 -9.03
C VAL A 122 -6.10 10.66 -10.40
N ASP A 123 -5.26 10.83 -11.40
CA ASP A 123 -5.55 10.40 -12.76
C ASP A 123 -5.69 8.87 -12.84
N ARG A 124 -6.71 8.41 -13.56
CA ARG A 124 -6.88 6.98 -13.83
C ARG A 124 -5.69 6.46 -14.63
N GLY A 125 -5.08 5.37 -14.19
CA GLY A 125 -3.89 4.80 -14.82
C GLY A 125 -2.57 5.41 -14.32
N ARG A 126 -2.61 6.41 -13.42
CA ARG A 126 -1.41 7.00 -12.80
C ARG A 126 -1.34 6.68 -11.30
N THR A 127 -1.79 5.48 -10.94
CA THR A 127 -1.77 4.96 -9.56
C THR A 127 -0.82 3.79 -9.46
N GLY A 128 -0.09 3.71 -8.34
CA GLY A 128 0.78 2.60 -7.99
C GLY A 128 0.42 2.01 -6.62
N ILE A 129 0.87 0.78 -6.38
CA ILE A 129 0.83 0.17 -5.06
C ILE A 129 2.26 -0.22 -4.68
N VAL A 130 2.70 0.17 -3.49
CA VAL A 130 3.99 -0.24 -2.92
C VAL A 130 3.76 -0.91 -1.58
N GLY A 131 4.46 -1.99 -1.31
CA GLY A 131 4.37 -2.68 -0.03
C GLY A 131 5.71 -3.15 0.50
N TYR A 132 5.78 -3.29 1.82
CA TYR A 132 6.95 -3.79 2.53
C TYR A 132 6.63 -5.13 3.20
N SER A 133 7.55 -6.10 3.12
CA SER A 133 7.41 -7.42 3.76
C SER A 133 6.08 -8.11 3.37
N LEU A 134 5.20 -8.41 4.31
CA LEU A 134 3.85 -8.91 4.02
C LEU A 134 3.09 -8.01 3.04
N GLY A 135 3.12 -6.69 3.27
CA GLY A 135 2.47 -5.72 2.37
C GLY A 135 2.99 -5.75 0.95
N SER A 136 4.25 -6.18 0.72
CA SER A 136 4.83 -6.30 -0.61
C SER A 136 4.16 -7.38 -1.46
N PHE A 137 3.80 -8.50 -0.83
CA PHE A 137 3.07 -9.57 -1.49
C PHE A 137 1.64 -9.11 -1.83
N ILE A 138 0.94 -8.49 -0.86
CA ILE A 138 -0.40 -7.95 -1.07
C ILE A 138 -0.41 -6.87 -2.17
N ALA A 139 0.61 -5.99 -2.18
CA ALA A 139 0.75 -4.94 -3.18
C ALA A 139 0.82 -5.48 -4.61
N VAL A 140 1.71 -6.45 -4.84
CA VAL A 140 1.91 -7.02 -6.18
C VAL A 140 0.73 -7.90 -6.58
N ASP A 141 0.27 -8.79 -5.69
CA ASP A 141 -0.82 -9.71 -5.98
C ASP A 141 -2.16 -8.96 -6.20
N GLY A 142 -2.41 -7.90 -5.43
CA GLY A 142 -3.56 -7.02 -5.61
C GLY A 142 -3.48 -6.18 -6.89
N ALA A 143 -2.30 -5.63 -7.22
CA ALA A 143 -2.11 -4.84 -8.42
C ALA A 143 -2.20 -5.66 -9.72
N LEU A 144 -1.76 -6.92 -9.69
CA LEU A 144 -1.85 -7.86 -10.82
C LEU A 144 -3.24 -8.49 -10.97
N GLY A 145 -4.12 -8.33 -9.97
CA GLY A 145 -5.52 -8.76 -10.00
C GLY A 145 -6.42 -7.78 -10.75
N ASP A 146 -7.50 -7.36 -10.12
CA ASP A 146 -8.54 -6.48 -10.67
C ASP A 146 -8.38 -4.98 -10.30
N SER A 147 -7.30 -4.62 -9.62
CA SER A 147 -6.99 -3.21 -9.28
C SER A 147 -6.72 -2.37 -10.53
N ARG A 148 -6.95 -1.06 -10.44
CA ARG A 148 -6.58 -0.09 -11.49
C ARG A 148 -5.14 0.43 -11.36
N ALA A 149 -4.35 -0.10 -10.45
CA ALA A 149 -2.93 0.26 -10.35
C ALA A 149 -2.21 -0.04 -11.67
N ALA A 150 -1.36 0.89 -12.11
CA ALA A 150 -0.60 0.77 -13.35
C ALA A 150 0.82 0.24 -13.13
N ALA A 151 1.29 0.19 -11.89
CA ALA A 151 2.58 -0.36 -11.50
C ALA A 151 2.56 -0.83 -10.03
N ALA A 152 3.44 -1.76 -9.68
CA ALA A 152 3.59 -2.24 -8.30
C ALA A 152 5.05 -2.32 -7.87
N VAL A 153 5.30 -2.10 -6.57
CA VAL A 153 6.63 -2.26 -5.97
C VAL A 153 6.55 -3.17 -4.75
N ALA A 154 7.44 -4.15 -4.72
CA ALA A 154 7.64 -5.05 -3.59
C ALA A 154 8.96 -4.72 -2.89
N VAL A 155 8.92 -4.28 -1.63
CA VAL A 155 10.11 -4.06 -0.80
C VAL A 155 10.25 -5.20 0.19
N CYS A 156 11.39 -5.90 0.17
CA CYS A 156 11.68 -7.07 1.00
C CYS A 156 10.60 -8.17 0.92
N GLY A 157 10.09 -8.42 -0.30
CA GLY A 157 9.08 -9.42 -0.59
C GLY A 157 9.64 -10.68 -1.25
N GLY A 158 8.86 -11.75 -1.18
CA GLY A 158 9.22 -13.01 -1.82
C GLY A 158 8.09 -14.03 -1.73
N TRP A 159 8.20 -15.09 -2.52
CA TRP A 159 7.32 -16.25 -2.40
C TRP A 159 7.77 -17.10 -1.22
N ASP A 160 7.11 -16.92 -0.11
CA ASP A 160 7.40 -17.59 1.15
C ASP A 160 6.23 -18.50 1.55
N VAL A 161 5.37 -18.04 2.44
CA VAL A 161 4.22 -18.78 2.95
C VAL A 161 2.97 -18.61 2.07
N TYR A 162 3.02 -17.71 1.09
CA TYR A 162 1.89 -17.41 0.21
C TYR A 162 2.09 -18.02 -1.16
N ILE A 163 1.01 -18.52 -1.73
CA ILE A 163 0.96 -18.93 -3.13
C ILE A 163 0.46 -17.73 -3.93
N PRO A 164 1.27 -17.14 -4.83
CA PRO A 164 0.80 -16.07 -5.69
C PRO A 164 -0.32 -16.56 -6.59
N ARG A 165 -1.31 -15.70 -6.84
CA ARG A 165 -2.38 -16.00 -7.82
C ARG A 165 -1.86 -15.77 -9.23
N HIS A 166 -2.48 -16.45 -10.22
CA HIS A 166 -2.23 -16.14 -11.61
C HIS A 166 -2.67 -14.70 -11.91
N PRO A 167 -1.81 -13.88 -12.54
CA PRO A 167 -2.12 -12.49 -12.84
C PRO A 167 -3.28 -12.35 -13.83
N ALA A 168 -4.23 -11.47 -13.53
CA ALA A 168 -5.24 -11.03 -14.50
C ALA A 168 -4.74 -9.89 -15.39
N ARG A 169 -3.68 -9.21 -14.97
CA ARG A 169 -3.09 -8.02 -15.63
C ARG A 169 -1.59 -8.13 -15.70
N ARG A 170 -1.00 -7.55 -16.76
CA ARG A 170 0.45 -7.48 -16.97
C ARG A 170 0.91 -6.03 -16.86
N ILE A 171 1.30 -5.63 -15.67
CA ILE A 171 1.81 -4.29 -15.35
C ILE A 171 3.26 -4.38 -14.86
N PRO A 172 4.07 -3.30 -14.98
CA PRO A 172 5.43 -3.30 -14.48
C PRO A 172 5.51 -3.53 -12.97
N VAL A 173 6.44 -4.38 -12.54
CA VAL A 173 6.74 -4.68 -11.13
C VAL A 173 8.20 -4.42 -10.83
N LEU A 174 8.48 -3.66 -9.75
CA LEU A 174 9.80 -3.54 -9.18
C LEU A 174 9.89 -4.37 -7.89
N ILE A 175 10.92 -5.20 -7.78
CA ILE A 175 11.26 -5.87 -6.52
C ILE A 175 12.54 -5.23 -5.98
N VAL A 176 12.45 -4.59 -4.82
CA VAL A 176 13.61 -4.09 -4.06
C VAL A 176 13.87 -5.07 -2.92
N ARG A 177 14.94 -5.85 -3.02
CA ARG A 177 15.31 -6.81 -1.99
C ARG A 177 16.51 -6.35 -1.18
N SER A 178 16.56 -6.71 0.08
CA SER A 178 17.75 -6.56 0.91
C SER A 178 18.76 -7.69 0.65
N GLU A 179 20.04 -7.34 0.64
CA GLU A 179 21.11 -8.31 0.35
C GLU A 179 21.20 -9.40 1.43
N ARG A 180 21.04 -9.01 2.70
CA ARG A 180 21.20 -9.87 3.88
C ARG A 180 19.89 -10.18 4.58
N ASP A 181 18.77 -10.19 3.83
CA ASP A 181 17.46 -10.51 4.39
C ASP A 181 17.43 -11.95 4.88
N ARG A 182 17.15 -12.10 6.19
CA ARG A 182 17.02 -13.41 6.86
C ARG A 182 15.57 -13.76 7.19
N VAL A 183 14.64 -12.84 6.95
CA VAL A 183 13.19 -13.05 7.14
C VAL A 183 12.58 -13.51 5.82
N VAL A 184 12.78 -12.75 4.75
CA VAL A 184 12.41 -13.14 3.39
C VAL A 184 13.68 -13.42 2.61
N SER A 185 14.01 -14.70 2.46
CA SER A 185 15.29 -15.10 1.89
C SER A 185 15.47 -14.65 0.44
N PRO A 186 16.70 -14.38 -0.02
CA PRO A 186 16.96 -14.11 -1.43
C PRO A 186 16.47 -15.21 -2.37
N ALA A 187 16.47 -16.48 -1.91
CA ALA A 187 15.93 -17.59 -2.68
C ALA A 187 14.41 -17.51 -2.86
N SER A 188 13.69 -17.08 -1.82
CA SER A 188 12.24 -16.82 -1.85
C SER A 188 11.90 -15.71 -2.86
N THR A 189 12.63 -14.59 -2.81
CA THR A 189 12.49 -13.50 -3.79
C THR A 189 12.78 -13.97 -5.21
N GLN A 190 13.82 -14.79 -5.42
CA GLN A 190 14.19 -15.31 -6.73
C GLN A 190 13.14 -16.27 -7.28
N ARG A 191 12.51 -17.11 -6.42
CA ARG A 191 11.41 -17.97 -6.80
C ARG A 191 10.20 -17.16 -7.26
N TRP A 192 9.86 -16.09 -6.52
CA TRP A 192 8.77 -15.19 -6.88
C TRP A 192 9.02 -14.45 -8.19
N ARG A 193 10.24 -13.95 -8.37
CA ARG A 193 10.65 -13.32 -9.64
C ARG A 193 10.45 -14.26 -10.81
N ARG A 194 10.88 -15.53 -10.71
CA ARG A 194 10.69 -16.51 -11.78
C ARG A 194 9.23 -16.70 -12.13
N PHE A 195 8.38 -16.94 -11.11
CA PHE A 195 6.94 -17.04 -11.30
C PHE A 195 6.37 -15.82 -12.06
N LEU A 196 6.69 -14.61 -11.64
CA LEU A 196 6.21 -13.39 -12.31
C LEU A 196 6.70 -13.32 -13.76
N MET A 197 7.93 -13.74 -14.04
CA MET A 197 8.46 -13.77 -15.41
C MET A 197 7.80 -14.85 -16.27
N ASP A 198 7.52 -16.02 -15.70
CA ASP A 198 6.80 -17.10 -16.38
C ASP A 198 5.35 -16.68 -16.73
N GLU A 199 4.77 -15.78 -15.95
CA GLU A 199 3.49 -15.12 -16.19
C GLU A 199 3.60 -13.87 -17.11
N GLU A 200 4.74 -13.66 -17.74
CA GLU A 200 5.01 -12.54 -18.67
C GLU A 200 4.90 -11.14 -18.01
N ILE A 201 5.09 -11.04 -16.69
CA ILE A 201 5.10 -9.75 -15.99
C ILE A 201 6.46 -9.05 -16.22
N PRO A 202 6.47 -7.76 -16.62
CA PRO A 202 7.71 -6.97 -16.70
C PRO A 202 8.28 -6.73 -15.29
N VAL A 203 9.29 -7.53 -14.88
CA VAL A 203 9.89 -7.45 -13.54
C VAL A 203 11.28 -6.86 -13.59
N ARG A 204 11.53 -5.84 -12.77
CA ARG A 204 12.87 -5.34 -12.44
C ARG A 204 13.22 -5.73 -11.01
N VAL A 205 14.50 -6.05 -10.76
CA VAL A 205 14.99 -6.35 -9.41
C VAL A 205 16.16 -5.43 -9.07
N GLN A 206 16.08 -4.83 -7.90
CA GLN A 206 17.15 -4.02 -7.32
C GLN A 206 17.56 -4.57 -5.95
N VAL A 207 18.82 -4.41 -5.58
CA VAL A 207 19.38 -4.94 -4.33
C VAL A 207 19.88 -3.79 -3.48
N THR A 208 19.39 -3.69 -2.24
CA THR A 208 19.94 -2.79 -1.23
C THR A 208 21.09 -3.48 -0.53
N ARG A 209 22.32 -3.04 -0.84
CA ARG A 209 23.56 -3.66 -0.32
C ARG A 209 23.69 -3.45 1.18
N GLY A 210 24.20 -4.45 1.88
CA GLY A 210 24.40 -4.42 3.32
C GLY A 210 23.11 -4.41 4.17
N ALA A 211 21.93 -4.27 3.56
CA ALA A 211 20.66 -4.22 4.27
C ALA A 211 20.18 -5.61 4.69
N GLY A 212 19.57 -5.67 5.88
CA GLY A 212 18.75 -6.79 6.34
C GLY A 212 17.28 -6.55 6.09
N HIS A 213 16.40 -7.39 6.66
CA HIS A 213 14.95 -7.19 6.56
C HIS A 213 14.52 -5.84 7.19
N LEU A 214 15.01 -5.56 8.38
CA LEU A 214 14.85 -4.26 9.03
C LEU A 214 15.97 -3.33 8.55
N MET A 215 15.58 -2.23 7.94
CA MET A 215 16.47 -1.23 7.36
C MET A 215 16.63 -0.03 8.29
N ASN A 216 17.81 0.59 8.27
CA ASN A 216 18.03 1.88 8.92
C ASN A 216 17.49 3.04 8.07
N ALA A 217 17.49 4.26 8.62
CA ALA A 217 16.93 5.45 7.95
C ALA A 217 17.57 5.74 6.58
N THR A 218 18.89 5.58 6.46
CA THR A 218 19.61 5.78 5.17
C THR A 218 19.16 4.78 4.11
N GLN A 219 19.03 3.50 4.50
CA GLN A 219 18.56 2.44 3.61
C GLN A 219 17.10 2.64 3.21
N TRP A 220 16.24 3.09 4.13
CA TRP A 220 14.86 3.46 3.82
C TRP A 220 14.78 4.63 2.83
N THR A 221 15.66 5.64 2.98
CA THR A 221 15.76 6.73 2.02
C THR A 221 16.13 6.23 0.62
N GLU A 222 17.19 5.42 0.52
CA GLU A 222 17.63 4.83 -0.75
C GLU A 222 16.52 4.00 -1.42
N VAL A 223 15.81 3.19 -0.64
CA VAL A 223 14.69 2.38 -1.15
C VAL A 223 13.54 3.26 -1.61
N SER A 224 13.22 4.33 -0.88
CA SER A 224 12.19 5.30 -1.29
C SER A 224 12.52 5.94 -2.63
N ASP A 225 13.76 6.38 -2.82
CA ASP A 225 14.20 7.03 -4.06
C ASP A 225 14.07 6.07 -5.25
N ARG A 226 14.45 4.80 -5.08
CA ARG A 226 14.28 3.76 -6.11
C ARG A 226 12.81 3.49 -6.47
N CYS A 227 11.93 3.49 -5.48
CA CYS A 227 10.50 3.32 -5.70
C CYS A 227 9.92 4.53 -6.45
N LEU A 228 10.32 5.74 -6.07
CA LEU A 228 9.94 6.99 -6.72
C LEU A 228 10.41 7.02 -8.18
N ASP A 229 11.68 6.74 -8.43
CA ASP A 229 12.25 6.71 -9.79
C ASP A 229 11.53 5.68 -10.68
N PHE A 230 11.16 4.54 -10.13
CA PHE A 230 10.39 3.53 -10.86
C PHE A 230 8.98 4.03 -11.19
N PHE A 231 8.27 4.62 -10.23
CA PHE A 231 6.93 5.16 -10.47
C PHE A 231 6.97 6.40 -11.38
N ASP A 232 7.98 7.26 -11.28
CA ASP A 232 8.16 8.39 -12.20
C ASP A 232 8.30 7.93 -13.67
N GLN A 233 8.93 6.78 -13.90
CA GLN A 233 9.10 6.18 -15.23
C GLN A 233 7.86 5.43 -15.72
N THR A 234 7.08 4.85 -14.83
CA THR A 234 5.97 3.93 -15.20
C THR A 234 4.58 4.54 -15.10
N LEU A 235 4.41 5.62 -14.33
CA LEU A 235 3.17 6.36 -14.15
C LEU A 235 3.20 7.72 -14.88
N ALA A 236 3.93 7.79 -15.96
CA ALA A 236 4.11 9.01 -16.76
C ALA A 236 2.82 9.46 -17.46
#